data_3e0d5c734fa0b340974222dee1fa7497
#
_entry.id   3e0d5c734fa0b340974222dee1fa7497
#
_cell.length_a   1.000
_cell.length_b   1.000
_cell.length_c   1.000
_cell.angle_alpha   90.00
_cell.angle_beta   90.00
_cell.angle_gamma   90.00
#
_symmetry.space_group_name_H-M   'P 1'
#
loop_
_entity.id
_entity.type
_entity.pdbx_description
1 polymer ?
#
loop_
_entity_poly.entity_id
_entity_poly.type
_entity_poly.pdbx_seq_one_letter_code
_entity_poly.pdbx_strand_id
1 'polypeptide(L)'
;MSMRVVVDNGPGRKGRPAGARALKSTRPEITLRAAVPADAAALHALIAAHLQEGRLLPRTLDELTVHAPRFVVAVADGRIVGCAELAPLSSTVAEVRSLVVSQDARKLGVGVRMVEALNARARVEGYMRLCAFAHDPAFFVHRGFSIVPHTWVPEKIAHDCTACPLFRNCGQYAIVLDLPDAGGAHAHARRVHSNA
;
A
#
# COMPACT_ATOMS: atom_id res chain seq x y z
N MET A 1 -15.19 -6.11 73.09
CA MET A 1 -14.83 -4.79 73.60
C MET A 1 -15.05 -3.74 72.51
N SER A 2 -15.93 -2.87 72.85
CA SER A 2 -16.49 -1.76 72.13
C SER A 2 -15.51 -0.67 71.77
N MET A 3 -15.80 0.08 70.74
CA MET A 3 -15.68 1.57 70.61
C MET A 3 -15.05 1.97 69.29
N ARG A 4 -15.45 2.88 68.57
CA ARG A 4 -16.49 3.96 68.55
C ARG A 4 -16.30 4.68 67.23
N VAL A 5 -17.42 4.97 66.60
CA VAL A 5 -17.55 5.84 65.41
C VAL A 5 -17.19 7.29 65.78
N VAL A 6 -16.40 7.97 64.96
CA VAL A 6 -16.42 9.43 64.89
C VAL A 6 -16.66 9.86 63.45
N VAL A 7 -17.81 10.44 63.23
CA VAL A 7 -18.18 11.22 62.03
C VAL A 7 -17.61 12.62 62.18
N ASP A 8 -16.91 13.11 61.18
CA ASP A 8 -16.67 14.55 61.05
C ASP A 8 -17.18 15.01 59.71
N ASN A 9 -18.05 16.03 59.78
CA ASN A 9 -18.75 16.65 58.68
C ASN A 9 -18.01 17.91 58.21
N GLY A 10 -17.76 17.96 56.87
CA GLY A 10 -17.76 19.16 56.05
C GLY A 10 -16.57 20.10 56.10
N PRO A 11 -16.46 21.09 55.25
CA PRO A 11 -17.18 21.37 54.02
C PRO A 11 -16.26 21.69 52.82
N GLY A 12 -16.78 21.78 51.62
CA GLY A 12 -16.07 22.51 50.54
C GLY A 12 -16.07 21.86 49.17
N ARG A 13 -17.20 21.86 48.51
CA ARG A 13 -17.22 21.76 47.03
C ARG A 13 -16.41 22.92 46.48
N LYS A 14 -15.16 22.66 46.08
CA LYS A 14 -14.43 23.53 45.14
C LYS A 14 -14.71 23.04 43.74
N GLY A 15 -15.27 23.98 42.95
CA GLY A 15 -15.71 23.79 41.58
C GLY A 15 -14.61 23.16 40.71
N ARG A 16 -15.00 22.14 39.93
CA ARG A 16 -14.23 21.67 38.78
C ARG A 16 -14.14 22.81 37.77
N PRO A 17 -12.96 23.18 37.30
CA PRO A 17 -12.85 24.04 36.15
C PRO A 17 -13.49 23.35 34.95
N ALA A 18 -14.60 23.91 34.48
CA ALA A 18 -15.14 23.57 33.16
C ALA A 18 -14.15 24.08 32.13
N GLY A 19 -13.66 23.19 31.22
CA GLY A 19 -12.91 23.68 30.08
C GLY A 19 -11.71 22.84 29.66
N ALA A 20 -11.66 21.54 29.89
CA ALA A 20 -10.84 20.69 29.05
C ALA A 20 -11.65 20.31 27.82
N ARG A 21 -11.59 21.18 26.80
CA ARG A 21 -12.07 20.89 25.44
C ARG A 21 -11.24 19.68 24.97
N ALA A 22 -11.84 18.49 25.03
CA ALA A 22 -11.26 17.29 24.48
C ALA A 22 -10.86 17.61 23.03
N LEU A 23 -9.57 17.68 22.76
CA LEU A 23 -9.03 17.69 21.41
C LEU A 23 -9.57 16.41 20.77
N LYS A 24 -10.58 16.57 19.92
CA LYS A 24 -11.02 15.49 19.04
C LYS A 24 -9.76 15.12 18.26
N SER A 25 -9.22 13.93 18.52
CA SER A 25 -8.24 13.29 17.67
C SER A 25 -8.94 13.03 16.34
N THR A 26 -8.99 14.05 15.50
CA THR A 26 -9.45 13.90 14.13
C THR A 26 -8.41 13.09 13.42
N ARG A 27 -8.78 11.87 13.05
CA ARG A 27 -7.96 11.01 12.18
C ARG A 27 -7.56 11.87 10.97
N PRO A 28 -6.26 11.93 10.60
CA PRO A 28 -5.84 12.76 9.47
C PRO A 28 -6.62 12.35 8.22
N GLU A 29 -7.11 13.32 7.48
CA GLU A 29 -7.73 13.07 6.19
C GLU A 29 -6.63 12.70 5.21
N ILE A 30 -6.69 11.46 4.68
CA ILE A 30 -5.70 10.94 3.75
C ILE A 30 -6.32 10.87 2.36
N THR A 31 -5.78 11.63 1.43
CA THR A 31 -6.16 11.62 0.02
C THR A 31 -5.15 10.84 -0.84
N LEU A 32 -5.61 10.25 -1.94
CA LEU A 32 -4.76 9.61 -2.93
C LEU A 32 -4.75 10.45 -4.21
N ARG A 33 -3.58 10.58 -4.82
CA ARG A 33 -3.42 11.19 -6.15
C ARG A 33 -2.27 10.55 -6.92
N ALA A 34 -2.23 10.77 -8.22
CA ALA A 34 -1.03 10.50 -9.00
C ALA A 34 0.12 11.42 -8.53
N ALA A 35 1.33 10.90 -8.53
CA ALA A 35 2.51 11.72 -8.28
C ALA A 35 2.90 12.51 -9.53
N VAL A 36 3.59 13.63 -9.31
CA VAL A 36 4.17 14.47 -10.33
C VAL A 36 5.70 14.55 -10.16
N PRO A 37 6.48 14.96 -11.17
CA PRO A 37 7.94 15.04 -11.03
C PRO A 37 8.42 15.87 -9.82
N ALA A 38 7.68 16.90 -9.43
CA ALA A 38 7.98 17.70 -8.24
C ALA A 38 7.90 16.91 -6.92
N ASP A 39 7.23 15.75 -6.89
CA ASP A 39 7.15 14.87 -5.72
C ASP A 39 8.40 13.98 -5.55
N ALA A 40 9.31 13.92 -6.54
CA ALA A 40 10.42 12.98 -6.56
C ALA A 40 11.30 13.04 -5.30
N ALA A 41 11.58 14.23 -4.79
CA ALA A 41 12.36 14.39 -3.55
C ALA A 41 11.65 13.79 -2.33
N ALA A 42 10.34 13.98 -2.22
CA ALA A 42 9.54 13.41 -1.13
C ALA A 42 9.40 11.88 -1.27
N LEU A 43 9.23 11.37 -2.50
CA LEU A 43 9.26 9.93 -2.79
C LEU A 43 10.59 9.31 -2.39
N HIS A 44 11.70 9.95 -2.80
CA HIS A 44 13.05 9.49 -2.46
C HIS A 44 13.25 9.42 -0.95
N ALA A 45 12.91 10.50 -0.23
CA ALA A 45 13.04 10.56 1.22
C ALA A 45 12.21 9.46 1.92
N LEU A 46 10.96 9.25 1.48
CA LEU A 46 10.08 8.24 2.04
C LEU A 46 10.63 6.82 1.79
N ILE A 47 11.07 6.51 0.57
CA ILE A 47 11.64 5.20 0.23
C ILE A 47 12.96 4.98 0.99
N ALA A 48 13.85 5.98 1.02
CA ALA A 48 15.14 5.90 1.70
C ALA A 48 14.99 5.63 3.21
N ALA A 49 14.02 6.26 3.87
CA ALA A 49 13.73 6.04 5.29
C ALA A 49 13.32 4.59 5.61
N HIS A 50 12.86 3.82 4.61
CA HIS A 50 12.40 2.44 4.77
C HIS A 50 13.38 1.39 4.22
N LEU A 51 14.51 1.79 3.62
CA LEU A 51 15.57 0.88 3.18
C LEU A 51 16.17 0.07 4.33
N GLN A 52 16.29 0.69 5.51
CA GLN A 52 16.82 0.06 6.72
C GLN A 52 15.95 -1.13 7.19
N GLU A 53 14.70 -1.18 6.78
CA GLU A 53 13.82 -2.32 7.04
C GLU A 53 14.19 -3.55 6.17
N GLY A 54 15.18 -3.43 5.27
CA GLY A 54 15.73 -4.51 4.41
C GLY A 54 14.73 -5.02 3.37
N ARG A 55 13.67 -4.29 3.09
CA ARG A 55 12.54 -4.75 2.27
C ARG A 55 12.39 -4.03 0.94
N LEU A 56 13.18 -2.99 0.69
CA LEU A 56 13.12 -2.18 -0.52
C LEU A 56 14.50 -2.10 -1.18
N LEU A 57 14.50 -1.95 -2.50
CA LEU A 57 15.68 -1.58 -3.24
C LEU A 57 15.83 -0.05 -3.28
N PRO A 58 17.06 0.49 -3.22
CA PRO A 58 17.29 1.92 -3.36
C PRO A 58 16.86 2.41 -4.76
N ARG A 59 16.38 3.63 -4.81
CA ARG A 59 15.96 4.32 -6.04
C ARG A 59 16.70 5.65 -6.13
N THR A 60 17.12 6.04 -7.32
CA THR A 60 17.74 7.33 -7.53
C THR A 60 16.70 8.44 -7.68
N LEU A 61 17.09 9.68 -7.37
CA LEU A 61 16.22 10.84 -7.54
C LEU A 61 15.81 11.04 -9.01
N ASP A 62 16.76 10.86 -9.93
CA ASP A 62 16.52 11.00 -11.37
C ASP A 62 15.50 9.95 -11.85
N GLU A 63 15.66 8.69 -11.44
CA GLU A 63 14.72 7.65 -11.74
C GLU A 63 13.31 7.98 -11.22
N LEU A 64 13.20 8.43 -9.97
CA LEU A 64 11.94 8.82 -9.38
C LEU A 64 11.31 10.04 -10.05
N THR A 65 12.11 10.99 -10.53
CA THR A 65 11.63 12.14 -11.28
C THR A 65 10.98 11.71 -12.60
N VAL A 66 11.64 10.83 -13.35
CA VAL A 66 11.13 10.29 -14.62
C VAL A 66 9.90 9.41 -14.40
N HIS A 67 9.92 8.57 -13.36
CA HIS A 67 8.88 7.60 -13.09
C HIS A 67 7.75 8.14 -12.20
N ALA A 68 7.80 9.39 -11.72
CA ALA A 68 6.78 9.97 -10.85
C ALA A 68 5.34 9.72 -11.34
N PRO A 69 5.01 9.88 -12.63
CA PRO A 69 3.65 9.63 -13.11
C PRO A 69 3.15 8.19 -12.94
N ARG A 70 4.04 7.23 -12.70
CA ARG A 70 3.69 5.83 -12.43
C ARG A 70 3.27 5.60 -10.98
N PHE A 71 3.56 6.54 -10.08
CA PHE A 71 3.27 6.43 -8.67
C PHE A 71 1.87 6.94 -8.32
N VAL A 72 1.24 6.25 -7.38
CA VAL A 72 0.16 6.79 -6.55
C VAL A 72 0.78 7.19 -5.21
N VAL A 73 0.43 8.38 -4.73
CA VAL A 73 0.85 8.90 -3.43
C VAL A 73 -0.35 9.10 -2.51
N ALA A 74 -0.15 8.80 -1.24
CA ALA A 74 -1.06 9.13 -0.16
C ALA A 74 -0.58 10.41 0.52
N VAL A 75 -1.45 11.41 0.63
CA VAL A 75 -1.15 12.72 1.20
C VAL A 75 -2.00 12.94 2.44
N ALA A 76 -1.37 13.32 3.53
CA ALA A 76 -1.99 13.75 4.78
C ALA A 76 -1.34 15.06 5.22
N ASP A 77 -2.16 16.06 5.57
CA ASP A 77 -1.68 17.37 6.02
C ASP A 77 -0.61 17.99 5.10
N GLY A 78 -0.81 17.85 3.78
CA GLY A 78 0.11 18.36 2.76
C GLY A 78 1.41 17.57 2.58
N ARG A 79 1.64 16.47 3.33
CA ARG A 79 2.83 15.62 3.24
C ARG A 79 2.53 14.28 2.59
N ILE A 80 3.44 13.76 1.80
CA ILE A 80 3.38 12.39 1.28
C ILE A 80 3.68 11.42 2.44
N VAL A 81 2.69 10.60 2.79
CA VAL A 81 2.77 9.59 3.85
C VAL A 81 2.73 8.15 3.32
N GLY A 82 2.60 7.99 2.02
CA GLY A 82 2.68 6.69 1.36
C GLY A 82 2.89 6.83 -0.13
N CYS A 83 3.49 5.82 -0.74
CA CYS A 83 3.66 5.73 -2.19
C CYS A 83 3.61 4.29 -2.67
N ALA A 84 3.23 4.10 -3.93
CA ALA A 84 3.32 2.83 -4.64
C ALA A 84 3.42 3.09 -6.15
N GLU A 85 4.26 2.34 -6.84
CA GLU A 85 4.46 2.44 -8.30
C GLU A 85 3.69 1.33 -9.03
N LEU A 86 3.08 1.67 -10.17
CA LEU A 86 2.68 0.73 -11.20
C LEU A 86 3.81 0.66 -12.23
N ALA A 87 4.72 -0.30 -12.09
CA ALA A 87 5.88 -0.45 -12.94
C ALA A 87 5.57 -1.39 -14.11
N PRO A 88 5.60 -0.95 -15.37
CA PRO A 88 5.41 -1.83 -16.52
C PRO A 88 6.57 -2.81 -16.63
N LEU A 89 6.28 -4.10 -16.78
CA LEU A 89 7.25 -5.15 -17.10
C LEU A 89 7.12 -5.61 -18.54
N SER A 90 5.91 -5.56 -19.09
CA SER A 90 5.60 -5.81 -20.51
C SER A 90 4.35 -5.02 -20.89
N SER A 91 3.83 -5.22 -22.11
CA SER A 91 2.56 -4.63 -22.53
C SER A 91 1.35 -5.19 -21.77
N THR A 92 1.48 -6.34 -21.12
CA THR A 92 0.35 -7.04 -20.47
C THR A 92 0.59 -7.28 -18.97
N VAL A 93 1.82 -7.09 -18.46
CA VAL A 93 2.18 -7.35 -17.07
C VAL A 93 2.76 -6.10 -16.44
N ALA A 94 2.22 -5.70 -15.29
CA ALA A 94 2.76 -4.63 -14.47
C ALA A 94 3.05 -5.11 -13.03
N GLU A 95 3.98 -4.46 -12.37
CA GLU A 95 4.37 -4.75 -10.99
C GLU A 95 3.93 -3.63 -10.05
N VAL A 96 3.35 -4.02 -8.91
CA VAL A 96 3.21 -3.12 -7.74
C VAL A 96 4.56 -3.05 -7.06
N ARG A 97 5.25 -1.93 -7.22
CA ARG A 97 6.63 -1.71 -6.75
C ARG A 97 6.68 -0.56 -5.74
N SER A 98 7.70 -0.56 -4.87
CA SER A 98 7.95 0.53 -3.91
C SER A 98 6.72 0.91 -3.07
N LEU A 99 5.94 -0.10 -2.61
CA LEU A 99 4.81 0.14 -1.73
C LEU A 99 5.33 0.47 -0.33
N VAL A 100 5.21 1.72 0.06
CA VAL A 100 5.67 2.26 1.33
C VAL A 100 4.55 3.05 2.00
N VAL A 101 4.41 2.90 3.32
CA VAL A 101 3.56 3.73 4.17
C VAL A 101 4.37 4.15 5.38
N SER A 102 4.44 5.45 5.65
CA SER A 102 5.10 6.02 6.84
C SER A 102 4.51 5.43 8.12
N GLN A 103 5.32 5.35 9.17
CA GLN A 103 4.94 4.67 10.42
C GLN A 103 3.67 5.26 11.04
N ASP A 104 3.54 6.59 11.03
CA ASP A 104 2.40 7.35 11.56
C ASP A 104 1.10 7.13 10.76
N ALA A 105 1.20 6.73 9.48
CA ALA A 105 0.06 6.43 8.63
C ALA A 105 -0.25 4.93 8.49
N ARG A 106 0.54 4.04 9.13
CA ARG A 106 0.27 2.60 9.15
C ARG A 106 -1.02 2.28 9.90
N LYS A 107 -1.64 1.14 9.58
CA LYS A 107 -2.92 0.66 10.16
C LYS A 107 -4.14 1.56 9.87
N LEU A 108 -3.98 2.59 9.03
CA LEU A 108 -5.07 3.45 8.57
C LEU A 108 -5.67 3.00 7.22
N GLY A 109 -5.27 1.82 6.71
CA GLY A 109 -5.75 1.30 5.43
C GLY A 109 -5.10 1.92 4.20
N VAL A 110 -4.07 2.77 4.36
CA VAL A 110 -3.41 3.51 3.26
C VAL A 110 -2.86 2.56 2.20
N GLY A 111 -2.09 1.54 2.61
CA GLY A 111 -1.52 0.56 1.67
C GLY A 111 -2.57 -0.18 0.87
N VAL A 112 -3.71 -0.52 1.51
CA VAL A 112 -4.85 -1.16 0.83
C VAL A 112 -5.38 -0.29 -0.28
N ARG A 113 -5.72 0.97 0.06
CA ARG A 113 -6.26 1.95 -0.89
C ARG A 113 -5.30 2.21 -2.06
N MET A 114 -3.99 2.25 -1.81
CA MET A 114 -3.00 2.44 -2.88
C MET A 114 -2.96 1.23 -3.84
N VAL A 115 -2.97 -0.01 -3.31
CA VAL A 115 -2.99 -1.21 -4.17
C VAL A 115 -4.29 -1.30 -4.95
N GLU A 116 -5.43 -0.96 -4.36
CA GLU A 116 -6.72 -0.88 -5.06
C GLU A 116 -6.69 0.16 -6.18
N ALA A 117 -6.12 1.35 -5.93
CA ALA A 117 -5.96 2.38 -6.94
C ALA A 117 -5.05 1.93 -8.10
N LEU A 118 -3.93 1.24 -7.80
CA LEU A 118 -3.05 0.67 -8.83
C LEU A 118 -3.73 -0.46 -9.61
N ASN A 119 -4.53 -1.30 -8.95
CA ASN A 119 -5.31 -2.34 -9.61
C ASN A 119 -6.34 -1.74 -10.59
N ALA A 120 -7.08 -0.72 -10.14
CA ALA A 120 -8.02 -0.01 -11.01
C ALA A 120 -7.31 0.63 -12.21
N ARG A 121 -6.17 1.28 -11.97
CA ARG A 121 -5.34 1.90 -13.00
C ARG A 121 -4.80 0.87 -14.00
N ALA A 122 -4.28 -0.27 -13.51
CA ALA A 122 -3.77 -1.33 -14.36
C ALA A 122 -4.84 -1.87 -15.33
N ARG A 123 -6.08 -2.01 -14.87
CA ARG A 123 -7.21 -2.40 -15.75
C ARG A 123 -7.50 -1.36 -16.83
N VAL A 124 -7.48 -0.07 -16.46
CA VAL A 124 -7.70 1.04 -17.42
C VAL A 124 -6.57 1.10 -18.44
N GLU A 125 -5.33 0.84 -18.04
CA GLU A 125 -4.15 0.81 -18.92
C GLU A 125 -4.04 -0.48 -19.74
N GLY A 126 -4.95 -1.46 -19.55
CA GLY A 126 -5.02 -2.68 -20.35
C GLY A 126 -4.07 -3.79 -19.92
N TYR A 127 -3.51 -3.73 -18.72
CA TYR A 127 -2.74 -4.85 -18.18
C TYR A 127 -3.66 -6.03 -17.86
N MET A 128 -3.19 -7.23 -18.17
CA MET A 128 -3.90 -8.49 -17.91
C MET A 128 -3.46 -9.11 -16.58
N ARG A 129 -2.31 -8.70 -16.05
CA ARG A 129 -1.75 -9.24 -14.81
C ARG A 129 -1.02 -8.16 -14.03
N LEU A 130 -1.30 -8.11 -12.72
CA LEU A 130 -0.45 -7.46 -11.74
C LEU A 130 0.43 -8.50 -11.05
N CYS A 131 1.69 -8.16 -10.79
CA CYS A 131 2.53 -8.92 -9.89
C CYS A 131 3.08 -8.03 -8.78
N ALA A 132 3.60 -8.66 -7.73
CA ALA A 132 4.39 -8.03 -6.70
C ALA A 132 5.44 -9.01 -6.20
N PHE A 133 6.53 -8.49 -5.65
CA PHE A 133 7.58 -9.28 -5.03
C PHE A 133 7.78 -8.80 -3.60
N ALA A 134 7.51 -9.66 -2.63
CA ALA A 134 7.52 -9.29 -1.22
C ALA A 134 8.07 -10.40 -0.31
N HIS A 135 8.74 -10.03 0.77
CA HIS A 135 9.20 -10.98 1.79
C HIS A 135 8.02 -11.50 2.63
N ASP A 136 6.97 -10.71 2.83
CA ASP A 136 5.71 -11.13 3.44
C ASP A 136 4.57 -11.03 2.41
N PRO A 137 4.09 -12.16 1.89
CA PRO A 137 3.03 -12.19 0.89
C PRO A 137 1.64 -11.97 1.47
N ALA A 138 1.43 -12.11 2.80
CA ALA A 138 0.12 -12.11 3.43
C ALA A 138 -0.71 -10.88 3.08
N PHE A 139 -0.06 -9.70 3.05
CA PHE A 139 -0.72 -8.45 2.66
C PHE A 139 -1.40 -8.54 1.29
N PHE A 140 -0.74 -9.14 0.30
CA PHE A 140 -1.26 -9.26 -1.06
C PHE A 140 -2.26 -10.43 -1.19
N VAL A 141 -1.98 -11.57 -0.53
CA VAL A 141 -2.87 -12.73 -0.55
C VAL A 141 -4.28 -12.37 -0.05
N HIS A 142 -4.37 -11.58 1.02
CA HIS A 142 -5.65 -11.07 1.51
C HIS A 142 -6.38 -10.14 0.52
N ARG A 143 -5.75 -9.77 -0.61
CA ARG A 143 -6.31 -8.94 -1.69
C ARG A 143 -6.49 -9.71 -2.99
N GLY A 144 -6.54 -11.03 -2.89
CA GLY A 144 -6.82 -11.89 -4.03
C GLY A 144 -5.60 -12.24 -4.88
N PHE A 145 -4.39 -11.84 -4.49
CA PHE A 145 -3.19 -12.30 -5.16
C PHE A 145 -2.86 -13.74 -4.77
N SER A 146 -2.26 -14.48 -5.70
CA SER A 146 -1.80 -15.85 -5.50
C SER A 146 -0.27 -15.90 -5.46
N ILE A 147 0.31 -16.69 -4.55
CA ILE A 147 1.74 -16.98 -4.54
C ILE A 147 2.03 -17.96 -5.67
N VAL A 148 3.06 -17.66 -6.48
CA VAL A 148 3.45 -18.45 -7.62
C VAL A 148 4.97 -18.66 -7.64
N PRO A 149 5.47 -19.68 -8.37
CA PRO A 149 6.89 -19.76 -8.68
C PRO A 149 7.38 -18.51 -9.43
N HIS A 150 8.60 -18.04 -9.17
CA HIS A 150 9.19 -16.88 -9.87
C HIS A 150 9.16 -17.04 -11.40
N THR A 151 9.31 -18.26 -11.88
CA THR A 151 9.27 -18.62 -13.31
C THR A 151 7.93 -18.31 -13.99
N TRP A 152 6.86 -18.04 -13.21
CA TRP A 152 5.56 -17.63 -13.75
C TRP A 152 5.47 -16.11 -14.06
N VAL A 153 6.53 -15.37 -13.72
CA VAL A 153 6.69 -13.95 -14.05
C VAL A 153 8.03 -13.77 -14.78
N PRO A 154 8.19 -14.36 -16.00
CA PRO A 154 9.44 -14.31 -16.73
C PRO A 154 9.84 -12.87 -17.09
N GLU A 155 8.89 -11.97 -17.24
CA GLU A 155 9.12 -10.54 -17.48
C GLU A 155 9.94 -9.90 -16.36
N LYS A 156 9.65 -10.24 -15.11
CA LYS A 156 10.42 -9.75 -13.95
C LYS A 156 11.84 -10.30 -13.97
N ILE A 157 11.99 -11.59 -14.29
CA ILE A 157 13.31 -12.22 -14.36
C ILE A 157 14.17 -11.53 -15.42
N ALA A 158 13.62 -11.32 -16.60
CA ALA A 158 14.32 -10.69 -17.71
C ALA A 158 14.65 -9.21 -17.43
N HIS A 159 13.73 -8.47 -16.78
CA HIS A 159 13.86 -7.04 -16.56
C HIS A 159 14.81 -6.68 -15.42
N ASP A 160 14.71 -7.38 -14.28
CA ASP A 160 15.38 -6.96 -13.05
C ASP A 160 16.28 -8.05 -12.43
N CYS A 161 15.86 -9.34 -12.49
CA CYS A 161 16.48 -10.34 -11.65
C CYS A 161 17.88 -10.75 -12.15
N THR A 162 18.11 -10.76 -13.44
CA THR A 162 19.40 -11.17 -14.04
C THR A 162 20.56 -10.29 -13.60
N ALA A 163 20.30 -9.00 -13.33
CA ALA A 163 21.27 -8.03 -12.83
C ALA A 163 21.23 -7.86 -11.29
N CYS A 164 20.31 -8.54 -10.61
CA CYS A 164 20.13 -8.37 -9.17
C CYS A 164 21.20 -9.13 -8.39
N PRO A 165 21.95 -8.50 -7.48
CA PRO A 165 22.97 -9.18 -6.68
C PRO A 165 22.38 -10.24 -5.74
N LEU A 166 21.07 -10.16 -5.44
CA LEU A 166 20.34 -11.11 -4.60
C LEU A 166 19.65 -12.22 -5.39
N PHE A 167 19.85 -12.31 -6.71
CA PHE A 167 19.13 -13.25 -7.57
C PHE A 167 19.15 -14.70 -7.07
N ARG A 168 20.30 -15.19 -6.60
CA ARG A 168 20.44 -16.57 -6.09
C ARG A 168 19.94 -16.74 -4.64
N ASN A 169 19.78 -15.65 -3.91
CA ASN A 169 19.38 -15.62 -2.51
C ASN A 169 18.17 -14.72 -2.31
N CYS A 170 17.29 -14.63 -3.33
CA CYS A 170 16.08 -13.84 -3.27
C CYS A 170 15.11 -14.47 -2.28
N GLY A 171 14.89 -13.82 -1.13
CA GLY A 171 13.92 -14.24 -0.12
C GLY A 171 12.50 -13.71 -0.35
N GLN A 172 12.20 -13.17 -1.54
CA GLN A 172 10.88 -12.65 -1.86
C GLN A 172 10.01 -13.74 -2.48
N TYR A 173 8.70 -13.66 -2.18
CA TYR A 173 7.67 -14.41 -2.87
C TYR A 173 7.24 -13.67 -4.14
N ALA A 174 7.10 -14.37 -5.26
CA ALA A 174 6.41 -13.86 -6.43
C ALA A 174 4.90 -14.03 -6.22
N ILE A 175 4.15 -12.97 -6.43
CA ILE A 175 2.72 -12.90 -6.13
C ILE A 175 2.03 -12.29 -7.34
N VAL A 176 0.94 -12.89 -7.83
CA VAL A 176 0.23 -12.43 -9.02
C VAL A 176 -1.26 -12.27 -8.79
N LEU A 177 -1.86 -11.33 -9.49
CA LEU A 177 -3.28 -11.13 -9.62
C LEU A 177 -3.61 -11.02 -11.11
N ASP A 178 -4.36 -11.99 -11.64
CA ASP A 178 -4.87 -11.90 -13.00
C ASP A 178 -6.03 -10.90 -13.06
N LEU A 179 -5.96 -10.02 -14.05
CA LEU A 179 -6.95 -8.99 -14.29
C LEU A 179 -7.81 -9.46 -15.47
N PRO A 180 -9.09 -9.82 -15.25
CA PRO A 180 -9.95 -10.20 -16.36
C PRO A 180 -10.09 -9.03 -17.34
N ASP A 181 -10.11 -9.35 -18.63
CA ASP A 181 -10.39 -8.38 -19.70
C ASP A 181 -11.66 -7.60 -19.39
N ALA A 182 -11.61 -6.30 -19.52
CA ALA A 182 -12.79 -5.43 -19.39
C ALA A 182 -13.90 -5.80 -20.39
N GLY A 183 -13.58 -6.61 -21.44
CA GLY A 183 -14.52 -7.15 -22.43
C GLY A 183 -15.10 -8.53 -22.12
N GLY A 184 -14.60 -9.25 -21.11
CA GLY A 184 -14.98 -10.66 -20.86
C GLY A 184 -16.26 -10.89 -20.04
N ALA A 185 -16.89 -9.86 -19.49
CA ALA A 185 -18.09 -10.00 -18.67
C ALA A 185 -19.35 -10.43 -19.44
N HIS A 186 -19.34 -10.43 -20.78
CA HIS A 186 -20.48 -10.82 -21.62
C HIS A 186 -20.42 -12.23 -22.22
N ALA A 187 -19.31 -12.96 -22.09
CA ALA A 187 -19.15 -14.25 -22.78
C ALA A 187 -19.62 -15.46 -21.93
N HIS A 188 -19.73 -15.34 -20.61
CA HIS A 188 -20.09 -16.49 -19.76
C HIS A 188 -21.59 -16.65 -19.48
N ALA A 189 -22.43 -15.66 -19.85
CA ALA A 189 -23.88 -15.72 -19.62
C ALA A 189 -24.67 -16.43 -20.74
N ARG A 190 -24.04 -16.88 -21.83
CA ARG A 190 -24.75 -17.46 -23.01
C ARG A 190 -24.56 -18.96 -23.22
N ARG A 191 -23.99 -19.73 -22.31
CA ARG A 191 -23.78 -21.18 -22.49
C ARG A 191 -24.58 -22.10 -21.57
N VAL A 192 -25.65 -21.66 -20.93
CA VAL A 192 -26.46 -22.52 -20.04
C VAL A 192 -27.86 -22.79 -20.56
N HIS A 193 -28.26 -22.33 -21.73
CA HIS A 193 -29.58 -22.62 -22.31
C HIS A 193 -29.48 -23.05 -23.76
N SER A 194 -28.98 -24.28 -23.98
CA SER A 194 -29.23 -24.99 -25.25
C SER A 194 -28.86 -26.46 -25.07
N ASN A 195 -29.70 -27.20 -24.35
CA ASN A 195 -29.94 -28.62 -24.55
C ASN A 195 -31.26 -28.94 -23.81
N ALA A 196 -32.32 -28.89 -24.54
CA ALA A 196 -33.57 -29.61 -24.36
C ALA A 196 -34.03 -30.06 -25.76
#